data_98c681e77b58297b308eae3272eb6044
#
_entry.id   98c681e77b58297b308eae3272eb6044
#
_cell.length_a   1.000
_cell.length_b   1.000
_cell.length_c   1.000
_cell.angle_alpha   90.00
_cell.angle_beta   90.00
_cell.angle_gamma   90.00
#
_symmetry.space_group_name_H-M   'P 1'
#
loop_
_entity.id
_entity.type
_entity.pdbx_description
1 polymer ?
#
loop_
_entity_poly.entity_id
_entity_poly.type
_entity_poly.pdbx_seq_one_letter_code
_entity_poly.pdbx_strand_id
1 'polypeptide(L)'
;GFIWHTTGSGKTLTSFKASQLLADEDKVKKVFFLIDRKDLDSQTVEEFNKFEKDCVDTTDNVRTLIKQIEDVNTRLIVTTIQKLARLLKSEKYAHRMDKYRDEKVIFIIDECHRSQFGEMHTAINKHFTKAQYFGFTGTPRLPENRSQDGRTTADIFDKCLHHYLIKDAINDGNVLGFSVEYIKTFDGEVNEYDDEYI
;
A
#
# COMPACT_ATOMS: atom_id res chain seq x y z
N GLY A 1 -1.23 11.21 1.17
CA GLY A 1 -0.99 10.94 2.61
C GLY A 1 -0.84 9.47 2.91
N PHE A 2 -0.43 9.13 4.13
CA PHE A 2 -0.37 7.73 4.57
C PHE A 2 -1.01 7.53 5.95
N ILE A 3 -1.39 6.28 6.21
CA ILE A 3 -1.99 5.81 7.46
C ILE A 3 -1.00 4.81 8.09
N TRP A 4 -0.61 5.09 9.32
CA TRP A 4 0.30 4.25 10.09
C TRP A 4 -0.46 3.43 11.11
N HIS A 5 -0.83 2.22 10.75
CA HIS A 5 -1.56 1.29 11.61
C HIS A 5 -0.73 0.04 11.87
N THR A 6 -0.65 -0.38 13.13
CA THR A 6 0.07 -1.60 13.52
C THR A 6 -0.51 -2.85 12.86
N THR A 7 0.28 -3.91 12.79
CA THR A 7 -0.19 -5.22 12.32
C THR A 7 -1.31 -5.73 13.24
N GLY A 8 -2.31 -6.39 12.68
CA GLY A 8 -3.47 -6.88 13.43
C GLY A 8 -4.56 -5.85 13.75
N SER A 9 -4.37 -4.57 13.39
CA SER A 9 -5.35 -3.49 13.63
C SER A 9 -6.51 -3.42 12.62
N GLY A 10 -6.65 -4.40 11.72
CA GLY A 10 -7.64 -4.35 10.64
C GLY A 10 -7.29 -3.41 9.48
N LYS A 11 -6.01 -3.09 9.30
CA LYS A 11 -5.50 -2.16 8.28
C LYS A 11 -6.02 -2.46 6.88
N THR A 12 -5.94 -3.73 6.42
CA THR A 12 -6.38 -4.14 5.08
C THR A 12 -7.88 -3.92 4.89
N LEU A 13 -8.69 -4.26 5.89
CA LEU A 13 -10.14 -4.03 5.83
C LEU A 13 -10.47 -2.53 5.80
N THR A 14 -9.80 -1.73 6.61
CA THR A 14 -9.98 -0.27 6.65
C THR A 14 -9.61 0.37 5.32
N SER A 15 -8.47 -0.03 4.73
CA SER A 15 -8.02 0.48 3.43
C SER A 15 -8.95 0.08 2.29
N PHE A 16 -9.48 -1.15 2.32
CA PHE A 16 -10.46 -1.61 1.34
C PHE A 16 -11.78 -0.85 1.46
N LYS A 17 -12.29 -0.67 2.69
CA LYS A 17 -13.51 0.13 2.91
C LYS A 17 -13.34 1.57 2.46
N ALA A 18 -12.20 2.18 2.74
CA ALA A 18 -11.87 3.51 2.22
C ALA A 18 -11.89 3.55 0.69
N SER A 19 -11.39 2.50 0.01
CA SER A 19 -11.39 2.44 -1.45
C SER A 19 -12.81 2.38 -2.03
N GLN A 20 -13.73 1.65 -1.40
CA GLN A 20 -15.13 1.62 -1.80
C GLN A 20 -15.79 3.00 -1.67
N LEU A 21 -15.64 3.65 -0.51
CA LEU A 21 -16.20 4.99 -0.28
C LEU A 21 -15.66 6.02 -1.28
N LEU A 22 -14.37 5.94 -1.60
CA LEU A 22 -13.77 6.84 -2.60
C LEU A 22 -14.21 6.51 -4.03
N ALA A 23 -14.53 5.25 -4.34
CA ALA A 23 -15.07 4.87 -5.62
C ALA A 23 -16.51 5.38 -5.84
N ASP A 24 -17.27 5.60 -4.76
CA ASP A 24 -18.62 6.16 -4.82
C ASP A 24 -18.63 7.69 -5.05
N GLU A 25 -17.50 8.36 -4.87
CA GLU A 25 -17.38 9.80 -5.06
C GLU A 25 -17.47 10.20 -6.55
N ASP A 26 -18.41 11.08 -6.90
CA ASP A 26 -18.69 11.50 -8.29
C ASP A 26 -17.48 12.05 -9.06
N LYS A 27 -16.61 12.75 -8.32
CA LYS A 27 -15.40 13.38 -8.89
C LYS A 27 -14.28 12.40 -9.16
N VAL A 28 -14.34 11.18 -8.62
CA VAL A 28 -13.33 10.13 -8.77
C VAL A 28 -13.72 9.23 -9.95
N LYS A 29 -12.83 9.05 -10.89
CA LYS A 29 -13.09 8.22 -12.09
C LYS A 29 -12.69 6.77 -11.89
N LYS A 30 -11.57 6.54 -11.20
CA LYS A 30 -11.08 5.19 -10.87
C LYS A 30 -10.40 5.20 -9.52
N VAL A 31 -10.55 4.12 -8.80
CA VAL A 31 -9.78 3.80 -7.60
C VAL A 31 -9.03 2.49 -7.87
N PHE A 32 -7.72 2.53 -7.74
CA PHE A 32 -6.87 1.34 -7.79
C PHE A 32 -6.46 0.97 -6.37
N PHE A 33 -6.89 -0.20 -5.92
CA PHE A 33 -6.40 -0.80 -4.70
C PHE A 33 -5.24 -1.73 -5.04
N LEU A 34 -4.05 -1.38 -4.58
CA LEU A 34 -2.80 -2.05 -4.93
C LEU A 34 -2.29 -2.90 -3.77
N ILE A 35 -2.12 -4.18 -4.04
CA ILE A 35 -1.60 -5.18 -3.10
C ILE A 35 -0.27 -5.72 -3.61
N ASP A 36 0.65 -6.08 -2.72
CA ASP A 36 1.80 -6.87 -3.13
C ASP A 36 1.35 -8.29 -3.50
N ARG A 37 1.91 -8.87 -4.55
CA ARG A 37 1.60 -10.24 -4.98
C ARG A 37 1.78 -11.28 -3.87
N LYS A 38 2.73 -11.05 -2.96
CA LYS A 38 3.01 -11.96 -1.85
C LYS A 38 1.89 -11.99 -0.79
N ASP A 39 1.10 -10.91 -0.73
CA ASP A 39 0.00 -10.74 0.22
C ASP A 39 -1.37 -11.09 -0.39
N LEU A 40 -1.41 -11.33 -1.70
CA LEU A 40 -2.61 -11.74 -2.41
C LEU A 40 -2.74 -13.27 -2.35
N ASP A 41 -3.04 -13.79 -1.18
CA ASP A 41 -3.39 -15.20 -0.99
C ASP A 41 -4.89 -15.45 -1.22
N SER A 42 -5.29 -16.73 -1.16
CA SER A 42 -6.68 -17.13 -1.37
C SER A 42 -7.62 -16.55 -0.31
N GLN A 43 -7.18 -16.41 0.93
CA GLN A 43 -7.97 -15.86 2.02
C GLN A 43 -8.24 -14.36 1.80
N THR A 44 -7.23 -13.59 1.43
CA THR A 44 -7.35 -12.16 1.11
C THR A 44 -8.31 -11.95 -0.08
N VAL A 45 -8.22 -12.79 -1.11
CA VAL A 45 -9.13 -12.75 -2.27
C VAL A 45 -10.58 -13.02 -1.85
N GLU A 46 -10.80 -14.05 -1.03
CA GLU A 46 -12.13 -14.38 -0.52
C GLU A 46 -12.71 -13.25 0.35
N GLU A 47 -11.89 -12.63 1.19
CA GLU A 47 -12.31 -11.49 2.00
C GLU A 47 -12.74 -10.31 1.14
N PHE A 48 -11.97 -9.94 0.14
CA PHE A 48 -12.36 -8.84 -0.77
C PHE A 48 -13.61 -9.17 -1.58
N ASN A 49 -13.75 -10.40 -2.08
CA ASN A 49 -14.92 -10.82 -2.82
C ASN A 49 -16.21 -10.89 -1.96
N LYS A 50 -16.10 -10.99 -0.63
CA LYS A 50 -17.26 -10.85 0.29
C LYS A 50 -17.79 -9.40 0.31
N PHE A 51 -16.92 -8.42 0.13
CA PHE A 51 -17.30 -7.01 0.13
C PHE A 51 -17.70 -6.51 -1.25
N GLU A 52 -17.06 -7.00 -2.31
CA GLU A 52 -17.35 -6.63 -3.69
C GLU A 52 -17.04 -7.81 -4.62
N LYS A 53 -18.09 -8.39 -5.18
CA LYS A 53 -18.00 -9.61 -5.98
C LYS A 53 -17.11 -9.38 -7.21
N ASP A 54 -16.19 -10.32 -7.44
CA ASP A 54 -15.30 -10.35 -8.61
C ASP A 54 -14.39 -9.10 -8.75
N CYS A 55 -14.17 -8.33 -7.66
CA CYS A 55 -13.32 -7.15 -7.69
C CYS A 55 -11.82 -7.48 -7.83
N VAL A 56 -11.41 -8.68 -7.40
CA VAL A 56 -10.01 -9.12 -7.42
C VAL A 56 -9.74 -10.02 -8.63
N ASP A 57 -8.88 -9.56 -9.51
CA ASP A 57 -8.36 -10.41 -10.59
C ASP A 57 -7.08 -11.13 -10.13
N THR A 58 -7.22 -12.41 -9.82
CA THR A 58 -6.14 -13.31 -9.39
C THR A 58 -5.25 -13.79 -10.53
N THR A 59 -5.65 -13.57 -11.77
CA THR A 59 -4.87 -14.02 -12.94
C THR A 59 -3.65 -13.14 -13.17
N ASP A 60 -2.57 -13.69 -13.70
CA ASP A 60 -1.40 -12.91 -14.17
C ASP A 60 -1.67 -12.17 -15.49
N ASN A 61 -2.89 -12.25 -16.00
CA ASN A 61 -3.24 -11.73 -17.31
C ASN A 61 -3.57 -10.23 -17.25
N VAL A 62 -2.74 -9.42 -17.88
CA VAL A 62 -2.95 -7.97 -18.02
C VAL A 62 -4.22 -7.63 -18.81
N ARG A 63 -4.74 -8.55 -19.63
CA ARG A 63 -5.95 -8.31 -20.44
C ARG A 63 -7.19 -8.10 -19.60
N THR A 64 -7.36 -8.82 -18.48
CA THR A 64 -8.48 -8.63 -17.56
C THR A 64 -8.41 -7.26 -16.90
N LEU A 65 -7.23 -6.86 -16.42
CA LEU A 65 -7.02 -5.53 -15.88
C LEU A 65 -7.37 -4.43 -16.90
N ILE A 66 -6.98 -4.60 -18.17
CA ILE A 66 -7.33 -3.64 -19.22
C ILE A 66 -8.86 -3.55 -19.39
N LYS A 67 -9.56 -4.67 -19.43
CA LYS A 67 -11.04 -4.68 -19.54
C LYS A 67 -11.68 -3.91 -18.39
N GLN A 68 -11.22 -4.14 -17.14
CA GLN A 68 -11.70 -3.40 -15.96
C GLN A 68 -11.40 -1.90 -16.06
N ILE A 69 -10.22 -1.53 -16.58
CA ILE A 69 -9.87 -0.12 -16.78
C ILE A 69 -10.73 0.53 -17.85
N GLU A 70 -11.02 -0.17 -18.94
CA GLU A 70 -11.83 0.34 -20.05
C GLU A 70 -13.32 0.44 -19.71
N ASP A 71 -13.83 -0.43 -18.84
CA ASP A 71 -15.21 -0.41 -18.39
C ASP A 71 -15.47 0.79 -17.48
N VAL A 72 -16.32 1.70 -17.89
CA VAL A 72 -16.68 2.91 -17.17
C VAL A 72 -17.45 2.62 -15.86
N ASN A 73 -18.11 1.49 -15.77
CA ASN A 73 -18.89 1.09 -14.59
C ASN A 73 -18.03 0.49 -13.50
N THR A 74 -16.89 -0.09 -13.85
CA THR A 74 -15.92 -0.63 -12.88
C THR A 74 -15.09 0.51 -12.30
N ARG A 75 -15.52 1.08 -11.17
CA ARG A 75 -14.85 2.23 -10.53
C ARG A 75 -13.74 1.82 -9.57
N LEU A 76 -13.90 0.69 -8.85
CA LEU A 76 -12.88 0.10 -7.99
C LEU A 76 -12.21 -1.08 -8.71
N ILE A 77 -10.89 -1.06 -8.75
CA ILE A 77 -10.05 -2.11 -9.36
C ILE A 77 -9.03 -2.57 -8.33
N VAL A 78 -9.10 -3.83 -7.93
CA VAL A 78 -8.11 -4.46 -7.05
C VAL A 78 -7.11 -5.21 -7.93
N THR A 79 -5.84 -4.86 -7.82
CA THR A 79 -4.79 -5.46 -8.63
C THR A 79 -3.45 -5.47 -7.88
N THR A 80 -2.50 -6.24 -8.41
CA THR A 80 -1.16 -6.23 -7.83
C THR A 80 -0.31 -5.10 -8.38
N ILE A 81 0.61 -4.62 -7.53
CA ILE A 81 1.64 -3.63 -7.89
C ILE A 81 2.38 -4.06 -9.16
N GLN A 82 2.77 -5.34 -9.23
CA GLN A 82 3.53 -5.89 -10.34
C GLN A 82 2.73 -5.92 -11.66
N LYS A 83 1.43 -6.19 -11.57
CA LYS A 83 0.56 -6.27 -12.75
C LYS A 83 0.33 -4.88 -13.36
N LEU A 84 0.06 -3.89 -12.51
CA LEU A 84 -0.06 -2.50 -12.95
C LEU A 84 1.26 -1.98 -13.53
N ALA A 85 2.40 -2.27 -12.89
CA ALA A 85 3.71 -1.89 -13.41
C ALA A 85 4.01 -2.48 -14.81
N ARG A 86 3.66 -3.76 -15.03
CA ARG A 86 3.78 -4.39 -16.35
C ARG A 86 2.91 -3.71 -17.40
N LEU A 87 1.70 -3.32 -17.03
CA LEU A 87 0.79 -2.61 -17.93
C LEU A 87 1.34 -1.24 -18.31
N LEU A 88 1.82 -0.45 -17.34
CA LEU A 88 2.37 0.88 -17.56
C LEU A 88 3.67 0.87 -18.41
N LYS A 89 4.50 -0.17 -18.25
CA LYS A 89 5.73 -0.35 -19.04
C LYS A 89 5.48 -0.85 -20.47
N SER A 90 4.29 -1.35 -20.77
CA SER A 90 3.96 -1.89 -22.09
C SER A 90 3.46 -0.79 -23.03
N GLU A 91 4.24 -0.47 -24.07
CA GLU A 91 3.84 0.47 -25.12
C GLU A 91 2.50 0.11 -25.76
N LYS A 92 2.23 -1.20 -25.89
CA LYS A 92 0.98 -1.72 -26.46
C LYS A 92 -0.25 -1.38 -25.65
N TYR A 93 -0.13 -1.26 -24.32
CA TYR A 93 -1.29 -1.17 -23.42
C TYR A 93 -1.37 0.16 -22.66
N ALA A 94 -0.27 0.88 -22.50
CA ALA A 94 -0.23 2.13 -21.74
C ALA A 94 -1.22 3.17 -22.27
N HIS A 95 -1.36 3.28 -23.60
CA HIS A 95 -2.30 4.22 -24.23
C HIS A 95 -3.78 3.95 -23.88
N ARG A 96 -4.12 2.73 -23.44
CA ARG A 96 -5.49 2.39 -23.02
C ARG A 96 -5.93 3.15 -21.75
N MET A 97 -4.96 3.69 -21.02
CA MET A 97 -5.21 4.48 -19.82
C MET A 97 -5.20 5.99 -20.08
N ASP A 98 -4.86 6.43 -21.29
CA ASP A 98 -4.73 7.86 -21.63
C ASP A 98 -6.02 8.66 -21.35
N LYS A 99 -7.20 8.02 -21.48
CA LYS A 99 -8.48 8.64 -21.15
C LYS A 99 -8.60 9.07 -19.67
N TYR A 100 -7.79 8.50 -18.78
CA TYR A 100 -7.76 8.85 -17.35
C TYR A 100 -6.59 9.73 -16.97
N ARG A 101 -5.73 10.13 -17.93
CA ARG A 101 -4.50 10.86 -17.68
C ARG A 101 -4.73 12.12 -16.86
N ASP A 102 -5.72 12.92 -17.25
CA ASP A 102 -6.05 14.19 -16.63
C ASP A 102 -7.30 14.11 -15.73
N GLU A 103 -7.74 12.89 -15.44
CA GLU A 103 -8.86 12.63 -14.56
C GLU A 103 -8.40 12.37 -13.12
N LYS A 104 -9.31 12.55 -12.16
CA LYS A 104 -9.03 12.24 -10.77
C LYS A 104 -9.04 10.71 -10.57
N VAL A 105 -7.85 10.15 -10.41
CA VAL A 105 -7.61 8.74 -10.12
C VAL A 105 -6.97 8.61 -8.75
N ILE A 106 -7.41 7.64 -7.97
CA ILE A 106 -6.90 7.39 -6.62
C ILE A 106 -6.18 6.04 -6.59
N PHE A 107 -5.02 6.03 -5.97
CA PHE A 107 -4.25 4.82 -5.68
C PHE A 107 -4.21 4.60 -4.18
N ILE A 108 -4.75 3.47 -3.72
CA ILE A 108 -4.62 2.99 -2.34
C ILE A 108 -3.63 1.85 -2.35
N ILE A 109 -2.60 1.94 -1.52
CA ILE A 109 -1.49 1.02 -1.50
C ILE A 109 -1.40 0.38 -0.13
N ASP A 110 -1.70 -0.91 -0.05
CA ASP A 110 -1.48 -1.68 1.16
C ASP A 110 -0.01 -2.09 1.26
N GLU A 111 0.51 -2.16 2.49
CA GLU A 111 1.93 -2.41 2.80
C GLU A 111 2.89 -1.52 2.00
N CYS A 112 2.60 -0.23 1.96
CA CYS A 112 3.26 0.75 1.10
C CYS A 112 4.75 1.00 1.41
N HIS A 113 5.27 0.45 2.50
CA HIS A 113 6.71 0.50 2.85
C HIS A 113 7.59 -0.40 1.97
N ARG A 114 7.01 -1.27 1.16
CA ARG A 114 7.77 -2.22 0.32
C ARG A 114 8.49 -1.50 -0.80
N SER A 115 9.72 -1.93 -1.09
CA SER A 115 10.68 -1.27 -1.98
C SER A 115 10.21 -1.09 -3.43
N GLN A 116 9.36 -1.98 -3.92
CA GLN A 116 8.88 -1.94 -5.31
C GLN A 116 7.93 -0.77 -5.61
N PHE A 117 7.35 -0.15 -4.59
CA PHE A 117 6.40 0.94 -4.80
C PHE A 117 7.08 2.23 -5.33
N GLY A 118 8.31 2.50 -4.93
CA GLY A 118 9.02 3.71 -5.34
C GLY A 118 9.20 3.86 -6.86
N GLU A 119 9.61 2.80 -7.55
CA GLU A 119 9.74 2.81 -9.01
C GLU A 119 8.38 2.94 -9.70
N MET A 120 7.38 2.23 -9.18
CA MET A 120 6.04 2.26 -9.73
C MET A 120 5.38 3.61 -9.53
N HIS A 121 5.54 4.26 -8.38
CA HIS A 121 5.07 5.60 -8.11
C HIS A 121 5.54 6.59 -9.20
N THR A 122 6.82 6.51 -9.57
CA THR A 122 7.37 7.32 -10.67
C THR A 122 6.67 7.03 -12.01
N ALA A 123 6.40 5.76 -12.33
CA ALA A 123 5.71 5.39 -13.56
C ALA A 123 4.24 5.84 -13.57
N ILE A 124 3.55 5.72 -12.43
CA ILE A 124 2.17 6.19 -12.29
C ILE A 124 2.10 7.72 -12.42
N ASN A 125 2.96 8.46 -11.73
CA ASN A 125 2.99 9.93 -11.81
C ASN A 125 3.28 10.46 -13.21
N LYS A 126 4.11 9.74 -13.95
CA LYS A 126 4.39 10.11 -15.36
C LYS A 126 3.14 9.95 -16.23
N HIS A 127 2.26 9.02 -15.91
CA HIS A 127 1.08 8.72 -16.72
C HIS A 127 -0.16 9.49 -16.25
N PHE A 128 -0.41 9.61 -14.94
CA PHE A 128 -1.61 10.24 -14.37
C PHE A 128 -1.26 11.58 -13.70
N THR A 129 -1.68 12.69 -14.31
CA THR A 129 -1.32 14.04 -13.85
C THR A 129 -2.05 14.48 -12.58
N LYS A 130 -3.24 13.90 -12.31
CA LYS A 130 -4.10 14.22 -11.15
C LYS A 130 -4.27 13.03 -10.20
N ALA A 131 -3.29 12.12 -10.18
CA ALA A 131 -3.30 10.98 -9.26
C ALA A 131 -3.19 11.43 -7.80
N GLN A 132 -3.95 10.77 -6.92
CA GLN A 132 -3.85 10.91 -5.47
C GLN A 132 -3.45 9.56 -4.87
N TYR A 133 -2.62 9.60 -3.81
CA TYR A 133 -2.05 8.40 -3.20
C TYR A 133 -2.38 8.34 -1.72
N PHE A 134 -2.84 7.16 -1.29
CA PHE A 134 -3.04 6.82 0.11
C PHE A 134 -2.28 5.52 0.40
N GLY A 135 -1.25 5.63 1.25
CA GLY A 135 -0.46 4.49 1.69
C GLY A 135 -0.95 3.96 3.03
N PHE A 136 -1.02 2.65 3.20
CA PHE A 136 -1.26 2.00 4.48
C PHE A 136 -0.04 1.16 4.84
N THR A 137 0.43 1.28 6.08
CA THR A 137 1.61 0.54 6.54
C THR A 137 1.66 0.43 8.05
N GLY A 138 2.18 -0.70 8.55
CA GLY A 138 2.53 -0.87 9.97
C GLY A 138 3.96 -0.42 10.29
N THR A 139 4.81 -0.30 9.27
CA THR A 139 6.25 -0.02 9.39
C THR A 139 6.69 1.04 8.38
N PRO A 140 6.35 2.33 8.59
CA PRO A 140 6.75 3.37 7.66
C PRO A 140 8.27 3.50 7.58
N ARG A 141 8.76 3.91 6.43
CA ARG A 141 10.16 4.31 6.25
C ARG A 141 10.35 5.72 6.77
N LEU A 142 11.12 5.84 7.83
CA LEU A 142 11.50 7.08 8.50
C LEU A 142 12.92 7.51 8.06
N PRO A 143 13.43 8.68 8.46
CA PRO A 143 14.79 9.10 8.16
C PRO A 143 15.87 8.11 8.60
N GLU A 144 15.63 7.36 9.68
CA GLU A 144 16.55 6.39 10.26
C GLU A 144 16.58 5.05 9.50
N ASN A 145 15.50 4.72 8.77
CA ASN A 145 15.36 3.45 8.07
C ASN A 145 14.87 3.61 6.61
N ARG A 146 15.46 4.57 5.88
CA ARG A 146 15.14 4.88 4.48
C ARG A 146 15.13 3.63 3.59
N SER A 147 14.36 3.68 2.52
CA SER A 147 14.38 2.66 1.47
C SER A 147 15.72 2.66 0.73
N GLN A 148 15.98 1.61 -0.07
CA GLN A 148 17.21 1.50 -0.87
C GLN A 148 17.43 2.66 -1.84
N ASP A 149 16.37 3.32 -2.28
CA ASP A 149 16.42 4.52 -3.13
C ASP A 149 16.52 5.84 -2.31
N GLY A 150 16.74 5.74 -1.01
CA GLY A 150 16.96 6.87 -0.09
C GLY A 150 15.68 7.59 0.34
N ARG A 151 14.48 7.16 -0.10
CA ARG A 151 13.21 7.81 0.21
C ARG A 151 12.59 7.29 1.50
N THR A 152 11.89 8.19 2.19
CA THR A 152 10.98 7.87 3.30
C THR A 152 9.55 7.66 2.81
N THR A 153 8.68 7.16 3.67
CA THR A 153 7.24 7.07 3.36
C THR A 153 6.64 8.47 3.12
N ALA A 154 7.10 9.48 3.86
CA ALA A 154 6.65 10.86 3.69
C ALA A 154 7.11 11.48 2.35
N ASP A 155 8.27 11.12 1.83
CA ASP A 155 8.74 11.60 0.52
C ASP A 155 7.85 11.13 -0.63
N ILE A 156 7.09 10.02 -0.43
CA ILE A 156 6.20 9.44 -1.44
C ILE A 156 4.74 9.87 -1.21
N PHE A 157 4.30 9.87 0.06
CA PHE A 157 2.89 10.04 0.43
C PHE A 157 2.59 11.39 1.09
N ASP A 158 3.59 12.27 1.24
CA ASP A 158 3.52 13.55 1.93
C ASP A 158 3.42 13.37 3.45
N LYS A 159 2.26 13.39 4.06
CA LYS A 159 2.09 13.39 5.53
C LYS A 159 1.34 12.16 6.05
N CYS A 160 1.62 11.84 7.31
CA CYS A 160 0.79 10.90 8.07
C CYS A 160 -0.57 11.54 8.39
N LEU A 161 -1.64 10.92 7.90
CA LEU A 161 -3.01 11.38 8.09
C LEU A 161 -3.62 10.85 9.39
N HIS A 162 -3.24 9.63 9.76
CA HIS A 162 -3.70 8.96 10.97
C HIS A 162 -2.68 7.93 11.43
N HIS A 163 -2.57 7.74 12.73
CA HIS A 163 -1.78 6.66 13.31
C HIS A 163 -2.59 5.88 14.35
N TYR A 164 -2.37 4.59 14.40
CA TYR A 164 -2.85 3.66 15.41
C TYR A 164 -1.72 2.68 15.72
N LEU A 165 -0.97 3.00 16.76
CA LEU A 165 0.27 2.30 17.09
C LEU A 165 0.01 1.09 17.99
N ILE A 166 1.04 0.26 18.18
CA ILE A 166 0.96 -0.93 19.03
C ILE A 166 0.48 -0.60 20.46
N LYS A 167 0.92 0.54 21.02
CA LYS A 167 0.49 1.02 22.33
C LYS A 167 -1.01 1.30 22.39
N ASP A 168 -1.56 1.87 21.31
CA ASP A 168 -3.00 2.18 21.22
C ASP A 168 -3.79 0.88 21.12
N ALA A 169 -3.31 -0.08 20.30
CA ALA A 169 -3.92 -1.39 20.15
C ALA A 169 -3.88 -2.24 21.42
N ILE A 170 -2.84 -2.13 22.24
CA ILE A 170 -2.75 -2.78 23.56
C ILE A 170 -3.74 -2.14 24.54
N ASN A 171 -3.80 -0.82 24.57
CA ASN A 171 -4.72 -0.08 25.45
C ASN A 171 -6.19 -0.40 25.14
N ASP A 172 -6.53 -0.58 23.84
CA ASP A 172 -7.86 -0.96 23.38
C ASP A 172 -8.16 -2.46 23.53
N GLY A 173 -7.18 -3.28 23.98
CA GLY A 173 -7.32 -4.72 24.12
C GLY A 173 -7.33 -5.50 22.79
N ASN A 174 -6.99 -4.86 21.68
CA ASN A 174 -6.94 -5.48 20.36
C ASN A 174 -5.64 -6.28 20.10
N VAL A 175 -4.58 -6.00 20.89
CA VAL A 175 -3.30 -6.70 20.86
C VAL A 175 -2.89 -7.02 22.30
N LEU A 176 -2.32 -8.20 22.52
CA LEU A 176 -1.81 -8.58 23.83
C LEU A 176 -0.61 -7.70 24.21
N GLY A 177 -0.55 -7.32 25.47
CA GLY A 177 0.61 -6.65 26.04
C GLY A 177 1.83 -7.56 26.03
N PHE A 178 3.01 -6.98 25.99
CA PHE A 178 4.28 -7.70 26.10
C PHE A 178 5.19 -7.02 27.13
N SER A 179 6.08 -7.79 27.73
CA SER A 179 7.19 -7.29 28.54
C SER A 179 8.51 -7.57 27.82
N VAL A 180 9.47 -6.68 28.02
CA VAL A 180 10.83 -6.86 27.50
C VAL A 180 11.71 -7.24 28.68
N GLU A 181 12.32 -8.43 28.61
CA GLU A 181 13.33 -8.88 29.58
C GLU A 181 14.71 -8.81 28.93
N TYR A 182 15.62 -8.13 29.58
CA TYR A 182 17.01 -8.07 29.15
C TYR A 182 17.80 -9.15 29.86
N ILE A 183 18.34 -10.10 29.11
CA ILE A 183 19.24 -11.13 29.62
C ILE A 183 20.66 -10.70 29.30
N LYS A 184 21.45 -10.37 30.34
CA LYS A 184 22.86 -10.11 30.18
C LYS A 184 23.58 -11.45 29.89
N THR A 185 24.06 -11.60 28.68
CA THR A 185 24.73 -12.83 28.20
C THR A 185 26.26 -12.75 28.33
N PHE A 186 26.80 -11.59 28.67
CA PHE A 186 28.23 -11.35 28.78
C PHE A 186 28.55 -10.53 30.02
N ASP A 187 29.52 -11.01 30.83
CA ASP A 187 30.02 -10.35 32.06
C ASP A 187 31.40 -9.67 31.85
N GLY A 188 31.74 -9.29 30.62
CA GLY A 188 32.96 -8.56 30.31
C GLY A 188 32.81 -7.04 30.47
N GLU A 189 33.93 -6.32 30.63
CA GLU A 189 33.95 -4.86 30.51
C GLU A 189 33.61 -4.50 29.06
N VAL A 190 32.58 -3.67 28.87
CA VAL A 190 32.25 -3.10 27.56
C VAL A 190 33.25 -1.99 27.33
N ASN A 191 34.14 -2.12 26.36
CA ASN A 191 35.02 -1.01 25.95
C ASN A 191 34.15 0.06 25.27
N GLU A 192 34.40 1.33 25.51
CA GLU A 192 33.66 2.49 24.95
C GLU A 192 33.58 2.55 23.40
N TYR A 193 34.18 1.57 22.72
CA TYR A 193 34.15 1.48 21.24
C TYR A 193 33.08 0.57 20.68
N ASP A 194 32.26 -0.10 21.51
CA ASP A 194 31.21 -1.04 21.06
C ASP A 194 29.83 -0.41 20.89
N ASP A 195 29.71 0.92 21.08
CA ASP A 195 28.46 1.67 20.91
C ASP A 195 28.09 1.99 19.44
N GLU A 196 28.87 1.54 18.45
CA GLU A 196 28.56 1.78 17.02
C GLU A 196 27.64 0.73 16.38
N TYR A 197 27.16 -0.26 17.14
CA TYR A 197 26.36 -1.39 16.58
C TYR A 197 25.06 -1.70 17.34
N ILE A 198 24.37 -0.67 17.86
CA ILE A 198 22.99 -0.83 18.34
C ILE A 198 22.02 0.03 17.52
#